data_e49a6d84c762203a941465f6279f4053
#
_entry.id   e49a6d84c762203a941465f6279f4053
#
_cell.length_a   1.000
_cell.length_b   1.000
_cell.length_c   1.000
_cell.angle_alpha   90.00
_cell.angle_beta   90.00
_cell.angle_gamma   90.00
#
_symmetry.space_group_name_H-M   'P 1'
#
loop_
_entity.id
_entity.type
_entity.pdbx_description
1 polymer ?
#
loop_
_entity_poly.entity_id
_entity_poly.type
_entity_poly.pdbx_seq_one_letter_code
_entity_poly.pdbx_strand_id
1 'polypeptide(L)'
;MRSIKYLVLMAIVALSVVGCGGEKKEIIPPAEESMMKNKAVRILTFAVNAPFEFGSGTGVQGFGVDIGNEIAKDLGYEPRWVKISGVERMYEVMKEGQAEILLSSTELDQGRTQDFAYSTPYYETGDVIAFQRKEFDITGLASLSGKTVGVAEGRPADAFMASQTEATGVTLTKYPTIDDALGALNRGEVDAVVGDEPFITYSSAQSYPNTNVLSTLVNKYQYAVAVRKTETALLAKINATIERMKSAGRLAELEAQWMGDAREQAGKRAEGDRKTDEAKKAPKTINVNINKLAGDWRMDRLDGFKFVLEGASGRYESTPILTEGNKGTCRFVRPVPPGEYRLNISILRLVTTVPVPNLAKTSLTMDLNIGRDTTIRFR
;
A
#
# COMPACT_ATOMS: atom_id res chain seq x y z
N MET A 1 87.34 49.79 38.48
CA MET A 1 86.03 50.09 39.13
C MET A 1 84.97 50.44 38.07
N ARG A 2 83.83 49.84 38.20
CA ARG A 2 82.59 50.03 37.51
C ARG A 2 82.48 49.49 36.05
N SER A 3 81.81 48.34 36.00
CA SER A 3 81.24 47.63 34.87
C SER A 3 80.16 48.46 34.20
N ILE A 4 80.12 48.41 32.88
CA ILE A 4 78.93 48.79 32.09
C ILE A 4 78.51 47.56 31.28
N LYS A 5 77.36 47.02 31.66
CA LYS A 5 76.71 45.85 30.97
C LYS A 5 75.98 46.41 29.75
N TYR A 6 76.32 45.90 28.58
CA TYR A 6 75.55 46.10 27.36
C TYR A 6 74.40 45.11 27.30
N LEU A 7 73.21 45.64 27.32
CA LEU A 7 71.94 44.91 27.13
C LEU A 7 71.70 44.81 25.65
N VAL A 8 71.90 43.63 25.09
CA VAL A 8 71.50 43.39 23.67
C VAL A 8 70.04 42.97 23.67
N LEU A 9 69.19 43.85 23.16
CA LEU A 9 67.78 43.59 22.93
C LEU A 9 67.61 42.79 21.66
N MET A 10 67.38 41.49 21.73
CA MET A 10 66.95 40.68 20.57
C MET A 10 65.45 40.89 20.36
N ALA A 11 65.11 41.58 19.29
CA ALA A 11 63.71 41.68 18.80
C ALA A 11 63.41 40.33 18.06
N ILE A 12 62.59 39.48 18.70
CA ILE A 12 62.01 38.32 18.07
C ILE A 12 60.84 38.81 17.23
N VAL A 13 61.03 38.85 15.89
CA VAL A 13 59.94 39.04 14.94
C VAL A 13 59.17 37.70 14.87
N ALA A 14 58.03 37.62 15.54
CA ALA A 14 57.10 36.54 15.39
C ALA A 14 56.41 36.63 13.99
N LEU A 15 56.87 35.83 13.02
CA LEU A 15 56.14 35.60 11.78
C LEU A 15 54.89 34.78 12.18
N SER A 16 53.75 35.44 12.28
CA SER A 16 52.46 34.78 12.27
C SER A 16 52.20 34.19 10.88
N VAL A 17 52.48 32.92 10.73
CA VAL A 17 51.99 32.12 9.61
C VAL A 17 50.49 31.97 9.81
N VAL A 18 49.72 32.76 9.05
CA VAL A 18 48.30 32.53 8.86
C VAL A 18 48.17 31.22 8.07
N GLY A 19 48.05 30.11 8.78
CA GLY A 19 47.68 28.83 8.18
C GLY A 19 46.26 28.96 7.67
N CYS A 20 46.07 28.94 6.35
CA CYS A 20 44.78 28.62 5.76
C CYS A 20 44.31 27.31 6.39
N GLY A 21 43.27 27.40 7.22
CA GLY A 21 42.55 26.25 7.73
C GLY A 21 41.79 25.56 6.60
N GLY A 22 42.51 24.76 5.82
CA GLY A 22 41.89 23.73 5.02
C GLY A 22 41.26 22.76 6.00
N GLU A 23 39.96 22.59 5.98
CA GLU A 23 39.28 21.48 6.65
C GLU A 23 40.07 20.22 6.28
N LYS A 24 40.66 19.58 7.28
CA LYS A 24 41.28 18.27 7.10
C LYS A 24 40.14 17.33 6.75
N LYS A 25 39.96 17.03 5.49
CA LYS A 25 39.05 16.01 5.03
C LYS A 25 39.45 14.72 5.76
N GLU A 26 38.67 14.32 6.73
CA GLU A 26 38.92 13.11 7.49
C GLU A 26 38.95 11.94 6.50
N ILE A 27 40.07 11.22 6.47
CA ILE A 27 40.23 10.09 5.57
C ILE A 27 39.40 8.95 6.17
N ILE A 28 38.28 8.65 5.51
CA ILE A 28 37.41 7.53 5.88
C ILE A 28 38.14 6.23 5.53
N PRO A 29 38.42 5.36 6.51
CA PRO A 29 39.12 4.11 6.25
C PRO A 29 38.27 3.17 5.40
N PRO A 30 38.87 2.28 4.62
CA PRO A 30 38.18 1.20 3.94
C PRO A 30 37.30 0.38 4.90
N ALA A 31 36.21 -0.17 4.41
CA ALA A 31 35.28 -0.97 5.23
C ALA A 31 35.99 -2.14 5.91
N GLU A 32 36.88 -2.83 5.21
CA GLU A 32 37.62 -3.98 5.74
C GLU A 32 38.49 -3.60 6.93
N GLU A 33 39.21 -2.46 6.88
CA GLU A 33 39.99 -1.95 8.00
C GLU A 33 39.11 -1.60 9.19
N SER A 34 37.97 -0.96 8.94
CA SER A 34 37.00 -0.61 9.98
C SER A 34 36.43 -1.86 10.64
N MET A 35 36.04 -2.88 9.87
CA MET A 35 35.51 -4.15 10.36
C MET A 35 36.53 -4.91 11.20
N MET A 36 37.78 -5.00 10.73
CA MET A 36 38.88 -5.64 11.49
C MET A 36 39.12 -4.95 12.83
N LYS A 37 39.18 -3.62 12.85
CA LYS A 37 39.39 -2.82 14.06
C LYS A 37 38.25 -3.01 15.08
N ASN A 38 36.99 -3.02 14.58
CA ASN A 38 35.81 -3.10 15.45
C ASN A 38 35.38 -4.54 15.74
N LYS A 39 35.95 -5.53 15.07
CA LYS A 39 35.52 -6.95 15.10
C LYS A 39 34.01 -7.13 14.78
N ALA A 40 33.44 -6.22 14.03
CA ALA A 40 32.03 -6.16 13.70
C ALA A 40 31.78 -5.47 12.38
N VAL A 41 30.70 -5.82 11.69
CA VAL A 41 30.14 -5.07 10.57
C VAL A 41 28.94 -4.24 11.03
N ARG A 42 29.00 -2.93 10.81
CA ARG A 42 27.90 -2.01 11.17
C ARG A 42 26.93 -1.94 10.02
N ILE A 43 25.66 -2.29 10.30
CA ILE A 43 24.57 -2.35 9.33
C ILE A 43 23.53 -1.31 9.71
N LEU A 44 23.30 -0.33 8.83
CA LEU A 44 22.28 0.70 9.02
C LEU A 44 20.91 0.16 8.68
N THR A 45 19.93 0.53 9.50
CA THR A 45 18.50 0.25 9.25
C THR A 45 17.61 1.32 9.88
N PHE A 46 16.41 1.52 9.31
CA PHE A 46 15.37 2.37 9.90
C PHE A 46 14.62 1.68 11.03
N ALA A 47 14.51 0.35 11.00
CA ALA A 47 13.91 -0.51 12.03
C ALA A 47 12.41 -0.22 12.33
N VAL A 48 11.65 0.23 11.34
CA VAL A 48 10.18 0.43 11.42
C VAL A 48 9.43 -0.32 10.33
N ASN A 49 10.13 -1.03 9.45
CA ASN A 49 9.61 -1.65 8.24
C ASN A 49 9.29 -3.14 8.47
N ALA A 50 8.28 -3.44 9.30
CA ALA A 50 7.82 -4.82 9.43
C ALA A 50 7.22 -5.31 8.10
N PRO A 51 7.54 -6.53 7.64
CA PRO A 51 8.29 -7.61 8.31
C PRO A 51 9.80 -7.66 7.97
N PHE A 52 10.39 -6.62 7.37
CA PHE A 52 11.79 -6.64 6.91
C PHE A 52 12.80 -6.27 8.00
N GLU A 53 12.73 -5.05 8.51
CA GLU A 53 13.57 -4.56 9.58
C GLU A 53 12.72 -3.78 10.58
N PHE A 54 12.46 -4.35 11.74
CA PHE A 54 11.64 -3.70 12.76
C PHE A 54 12.13 -3.95 14.18
N GLY A 55 11.74 -3.04 15.06
CA GLY A 55 12.16 -3.08 16.44
C GLY A 55 11.55 -4.24 17.21
N SER A 56 12.38 -4.93 18.03
CA SER A 56 11.94 -5.92 19.00
C SER A 56 12.65 -5.64 20.31
N GLY A 57 11.99 -4.93 21.22
CA GLY A 57 12.63 -4.47 22.45
C GLY A 57 13.87 -3.60 22.16
N THR A 58 15.05 -4.04 22.64
CA THR A 58 16.33 -3.36 22.38
C THR A 58 16.97 -3.73 21.05
N GLY A 59 16.47 -4.78 20.38
CA GLY A 59 17.02 -5.35 19.16
C GLY A 59 16.30 -4.93 17.89
N VAL A 60 16.66 -5.61 16.80
CA VAL A 60 15.99 -5.61 15.51
C VAL A 60 15.73 -7.04 15.06
N GLN A 61 14.67 -7.25 14.29
CA GLN A 61 14.31 -8.54 13.70
C GLN A 61 13.66 -8.34 12.35
N GLY A 62 13.52 -9.41 11.56
CA GLY A 62 12.81 -9.40 10.30
C GLY A 62 13.60 -10.05 9.17
N PHE A 63 12.96 -10.11 8.00
CA PHE A 63 13.52 -10.74 6.80
C PHE A 63 14.88 -10.14 6.39
N GLY A 64 14.98 -8.80 6.32
CA GLY A 64 16.24 -8.12 6.00
C GLY A 64 17.29 -8.29 7.10
N VAL A 65 16.85 -8.37 8.37
CA VAL A 65 17.78 -8.61 9.50
C VAL A 65 18.42 -9.99 9.39
N ASP A 66 17.65 -11.02 9.03
CA ASP A 66 18.21 -12.36 8.84
C ASP A 66 19.20 -12.41 7.67
N ILE A 67 18.90 -11.69 6.57
CA ILE A 67 19.86 -11.54 5.45
C ILE A 67 21.14 -10.83 5.90
N GLY A 68 21.02 -9.73 6.63
CA GLY A 68 22.19 -8.99 7.15
C GLY A 68 23.05 -9.83 8.11
N ASN A 69 22.43 -10.66 8.92
CA ASN A 69 23.13 -11.59 9.81
C ASN A 69 23.86 -12.70 9.02
N GLU A 70 23.27 -13.24 7.94
CA GLU A 70 23.96 -14.18 7.04
C GLU A 70 25.14 -13.52 6.32
N ILE A 71 25.00 -12.27 5.87
CA ILE A 71 26.10 -11.49 5.29
C ILE A 71 27.21 -11.32 6.31
N ALA A 72 26.91 -10.87 7.51
CA ALA A 72 27.90 -10.68 8.59
C ALA A 72 28.66 -11.97 8.91
N LYS A 73 27.94 -13.09 9.00
CA LYS A 73 28.49 -14.43 9.22
C LYS A 73 29.49 -14.84 8.13
N ASP A 74 29.11 -14.68 6.85
CA ASP A 74 29.97 -15.03 5.71
C ASP A 74 31.19 -14.10 5.62
N LEU A 75 31.08 -12.84 6.08
CA LEU A 75 32.18 -11.92 6.22
C LEU A 75 33.13 -12.26 7.39
N GLY A 76 32.69 -13.09 8.34
CA GLY A 76 33.43 -13.47 9.54
C GLY A 76 33.40 -12.43 10.67
N TYR A 77 32.35 -11.59 10.71
CA TYR A 77 32.20 -10.52 11.70
C TYR A 77 30.85 -10.60 12.41
N GLU A 78 30.79 -10.05 13.64
CA GLU A 78 29.53 -9.88 14.35
C GLU A 78 28.70 -8.74 13.73
N PRO A 79 27.38 -8.92 13.52
CA PRO A 79 26.52 -7.85 13.04
C PRO A 79 26.25 -6.83 14.14
N ARG A 80 26.46 -5.54 13.84
CA ARG A 80 26.08 -4.43 14.71
C ARG A 80 25.05 -3.57 13.99
N TRP A 81 23.79 -3.77 14.35
CA TRP A 81 22.69 -3.00 13.80
C TRP A 81 22.64 -1.60 14.38
N VAL A 82 22.61 -0.59 13.50
CA VAL A 82 22.58 0.83 13.85
C VAL A 82 21.27 1.41 13.32
N LYS A 83 20.41 1.86 14.23
CA LYS A 83 19.10 2.43 13.89
C LYS A 83 19.24 3.91 13.58
N ILE A 84 18.83 4.33 12.38
CA ILE A 84 18.85 5.73 11.94
C ILE A 84 17.49 6.07 11.33
N SER A 85 16.90 7.18 11.76
CA SER A 85 15.66 7.69 11.20
C SER A 85 15.94 8.56 9.98
N GLY A 86 15.17 8.34 8.91
CA GLY A 86 15.25 9.11 7.67
C GLY A 86 16.25 8.55 6.65
N VAL A 87 15.77 8.37 5.43
CA VAL A 87 16.53 7.78 4.31
C VAL A 87 17.78 8.61 4.00
N GLU A 88 17.64 9.93 3.90
CA GLU A 88 18.78 10.83 3.61
C GLU A 88 19.86 10.73 4.67
N ARG A 89 19.48 10.72 5.96
CA ARG A 89 20.43 10.62 7.05
C ARG A 89 21.20 9.28 7.05
N MET A 90 20.57 8.19 6.63
CA MET A 90 21.26 6.90 6.49
C MET A 90 22.39 6.98 5.45
N TYR A 91 22.13 7.61 4.30
CA TYR A 91 23.15 7.79 3.27
C TYR A 91 24.29 8.75 3.71
N GLU A 92 23.97 9.80 4.45
CA GLU A 92 25.01 10.67 5.04
C GLU A 92 25.91 9.91 6.01
N VAL A 93 25.33 9.13 6.92
CA VAL A 93 26.09 8.30 7.88
C VAL A 93 26.97 7.28 7.17
N MET A 94 26.52 6.72 6.04
CA MET A 94 27.34 5.88 5.16
C MET A 94 28.52 6.66 4.58
N LYS A 95 28.29 7.87 4.05
CA LYS A 95 29.35 8.75 3.50
C LYS A 95 30.39 9.11 4.55
N GLU A 96 29.95 9.33 5.79
CA GLU A 96 30.83 9.64 6.93
C GLU A 96 31.64 8.41 7.42
N GLY A 97 31.44 7.23 6.84
CA GLY A 97 32.13 6.00 7.23
C GLY A 97 31.73 5.46 8.61
N GLN A 98 30.57 5.87 9.12
CA GLN A 98 30.07 5.43 10.40
C GLN A 98 29.40 4.04 10.34
N ALA A 99 29.16 3.52 9.11
CA ALA A 99 28.74 2.14 8.87
C ALA A 99 29.28 1.61 7.54
N GLU A 100 29.30 0.29 7.39
CA GLU A 100 29.80 -0.40 6.21
C GLU A 100 28.68 -0.74 5.22
N ILE A 101 27.48 -1.04 5.74
CA ILE A 101 26.36 -1.59 4.98
C ILE A 101 25.10 -0.80 5.31
N LEU A 102 24.30 -0.47 4.27
CA LEU A 102 22.93 -0.03 4.41
C LEU A 102 22.01 -1.16 3.93
N LEU A 103 21.20 -1.70 4.84
CA LEU A 103 20.19 -2.71 4.59
C LEU A 103 18.93 -2.31 5.37
N SER A 104 17.98 -1.71 4.64
CA SER A 104 16.76 -1.15 5.22
C SER A 104 15.63 -1.14 4.19
N SER A 105 15.38 -2.28 3.54
CA SER A 105 14.42 -2.36 2.43
C SER A 105 14.70 -1.25 1.40
N THR A 106 16.00 -1.09 1.10
CA THR A 106 16.51 0.00 0.27
C THR A 106 16.31 -0.35 -1.20
N GLU A 107 15.58 0.49 -1.91
CA GLU A 107 15.49 0.35 -3.37
C GLU A 107 16.84 0.60 -4.04
N LEU A 108 17.02 -0.01 -5.20
CA LEU A 108 18.16 0.25 -6.08
C LEU A 108 17.97 1.64 -6.72
N ASP A 109 18.52 2.68 -6.07
CA ASP A 109 18.37 4.07 -6.49
C ASP A 109 19.47 4.48 -7.49
N GLN A 110 19.09 4.63 -8.75
CA GLN A 110 19.99 5.05 -9.82
C GLN A 110 20.55 6.47 -9.61
N GLY A 111 19.82 7.34 -8.90
CA GLY A 111 20.24 8.71 -8.60
C GLY A 111 21.43 8.78 -7.65
N ARG A 112 21.73 7.71 -6.91
CA ARG A 112 22.79 7.67 -5.88
C ARG A 112 24.03 6.89 -6.30
N THR A 113 24.07 6.39 -7.52
CA THR A 113 25.19 5.54 -8.03
C THR A 113 26.52 6.26 -8.16
N GLN A 114 26.56 7.57 -7.97
CA GLN A 114 27.83 8.33 -7.89
C GLN A 114 28.62 8.03 -6.61
N ASP A 115 27.93 7.91 -5.49
CA ASP A 115 28.50 7.75 -4.15
C ASP A 115 28.39 6.31 -3.62
N PHE A 116 27.40 5.55 -4.12
CA PHE A 116 27.07 4.22 -3.62
C PHE A 116 27.08 3.18 -4.75
N ALA A 117 27.34 1.94 -4.35
CA ALA A 117 27.16 0.76 -5.18
C ALA A 117 26.16 -0.18 -4.49
N TYR A 118 25.37 -0.87 -5.31
CA TYR A 118 24.32 -1.76 -4.86
C TYR A 118 24.65 -3.21 -5.19
N SER A 119 24.24 -4.11 -4.31
CA SER A 119 24.36 -5.55 -4.54
C SER A 119 23.43 -6.02 -5.65
N THR A 120 23.59 -7.29 -6.04
CA THR A 120 22.49 -8.01 -6.70
C THR A 120 21.25 -7.90 -5.82
N PRO A 121 20.05 -7.70 -6.41
CA PRO A 121 18.83 -7.59 -5.62
C PRO A 121 18.58 -8.86 -4.82
N TYR A 122 18.17 -8.69 -3.54
CA TYR A 122 17.76 -9.80 -2.68
C TYR A 122 16.25 -9.98 -2.63
N TYR A 123 15.48 -8.99 -3.12
CA TYR A 123 14.03 -9.02 -3.12
C TYR A 123 13.46 -8.20 -4.28
N GLU A 124 12.43 -8.75 -4.95
CA GLU A 124 11.68 -8.06 -6.00
C GLU A 124 10.29 -7.69 -5.46
N THR A 125 9.89 -6.46 -5.62
CA THR A 125 8.64 -5.93 -5.07
C THR A 125 8.11 -4.75 -5.90
N GLY A 126 7.21 -4.00 -5.31
CA GLY A 126 6.62 -2.80 -5.86
C GLY A 126 5.57 -2.22 -4.94
N ASP A 127 4.93 -1.15 -5.39
CA ASP A 127 3.84 -0.53 -4.66
C ASP A 127 2.50 -1.18 -5.01
N VAL A 128 1.65 -1.31 -4.01
CA VAL A 128 0.24 -1.74 -4.12
C VAL A 128 -0.68 -0.66 -3.58
N ILE A 129 -1.97 -0.81 -3.87
CA ILE A 129 -3.02 0.08 -3.37
C ILE A 129 -3.77 -0.63 -2.25
N ALA A 130 -3.83 0.00 -1.08
CA ALA A 130 -4.68 -0.40 0.05
C ALA A 130 -5.86 0.56 0.19
N PHE A 131 -7.04 0.05 0.53
CA PHE A 131 -8.27 0.81 0.68
C PHE A 131 -9.21 0.15 1.69
N GLN A 132 -10.22 0.87 2.17
CA GLN A 132 -11.19 0.27 3.10
C GLN A 132 -12.08 -0.76 2.38
N ARG A 133 -12.37 -1.89 3.01
CA ARG A 133 -13.19 -3.00 2.44
C ARG A 133 -14.58 -2.59 1.96
N LYS A 134 -15.12 -1.46 2.40
CA LYS A 134 -16.39 -0.90 1.92
C LYS A 134 -16.29 -0.21 0.56
N GLU A 135 -15.07 0.10 0.09
CA GLU A 135 -14.78 0.84 -1.15
C GLU A 135 -14.47 -0.13 -2.29
N PHE A 136 -15.50 -0.77 -2.86
CA PHE A 136 -15.33 -1.79 -3.91
C PHE A 136 -15.06 -1.24 -5.32
N ASP A 137 -15.01 0.06 -5.50
CA ASP A 137 -14.75 0.72 -6.78
C ASP A 137 -13.24 0.94 -7.05
N ILE A 138 -12.37 0.68 -6.09
CA ILE A 138 -10.93 0.80 -6.25
C ILE A 138 -10.38 -0.47 -6.89
N THR A 139 -9.97 -0.37 -8.15
CA THR A 139 -9.50 -1.49 -8.99
C THR A 139 -8.10 -1.26 -9.58
N GLY A 140 -7.52 -0.08 -9.38
CA GLY A 140 -6.21 0.30 -9.88
C GLY A 140 -5.99 1.81 -9.81
N LEU A 141 -4.89 2.30 -10.37
CA LEU A 141 -4.52 3.72 -10.33
C LEU A 141 -5.60 4.65 -10.88
N ALA A 142 -6.26 4.27 -11.98
CA ALA A 142 -7.30 5.09 -12.60
C ALA A 142 -8.49 5.35 -11.66
N SER A 143 -8.80 4.41 -10.77
CA SER A 143 -9.90 4.56 -9.81
C SER A 143 -9.56 5.46 -8.62
N LEU A 144 -8.31 5.93 -8.51
CA LEU A 144 -7.89 6.91 -7.51
C LEU A 144 -8.17 8.35 -7.93
N SER A 145 -8.66 8.59 -9.15
CA SER A 145 -8.95 9.94 -9.65
C SER A 145 -9.82 10.73 -8.68
N GLY A 146 -9.36 11.94 -8.30
CA GLY A 146 -10.02 12.84 -7.37
C GLY A 146 -10.04 12.38 -5.90
N LYS A 147 -9.36 11.28 -5.56
CA LYS A 147 -9.28 10.74 -4.19
C LYS A 147 -8.08 11.30 -3.43
N THR A 148 -8.14 11.22 -2.10
CA THR A 148 -7.01 11.51 -1.22
C THR A 148 -6.22 10.23 -0.97
N VAL A 149 -4.91 10.26 -1.30
CA VAL A 149 -4.03 9.10 -1.21
C VAL A 149 -2.90 9.35 -0.23
N GLY A 150 -2.74 8.47 0.74
CA GLY A 150 -1.63 8.45 1.69
C GLY A 150 -0.41 7.71 1.14
N VAL A 151 0.79 8.23 1.39
CA VAL A 151 2.07 7.57 1.10
C VAL A 151 3.03 7.79 2.26
N ALA A 152 4.03 6.91 2.41
CA ALA A 152 5.14 7.15 3.33
C ALA A 152 6.19 8.03 2.67
N GLU A 153 6.58 9.12 3.35
CA GLU A 153 7.53 10.12 2.86
C GLU A 153 8.91 9.49 2.56
N GLY A 154 9.48 9.86 1.40
CA GLY A 154 10.80 9.41 0.96
C GLY A 154 10.86 7.93 0.54
N ARG A 155 9.71 7.23 0.45
CA ARG A 155 9.62 5.87 -0.10
C ARG A 155 9.32 5.92 -1.61
N PRO A 156 9.52 4.82 -2.36
CA PRO A 156 9.25 4.76 -3.80
C PRO A 156 7.86 5.26 -4.19
N ALA A 157 6.84 4.90 -3.42
CA ALA A 157 5.47 5.34 -3.64
C ALA A 157 5.29 6.86 -3.59
N ASP A 158 6.07 7.58 -2.75
CA ASP A 158 5.98 9.05 -2.65
C ASP A 158 6.36 9.72 -3.98
N ALA A 159 7.53 9.37 -4.53
CA ALA A 159 7.99 9.90 -5.80
C ALA A 159 7.09 9.45 -6.97
N PHE A 160 6.70 8.18 -6.98
CA PHE A 160 5.81 7.62 -7.99
C PHE A 160 4.46 8.34 -8.01
N MET A 161 3.76 8.43 -6.87
CA MET A 161 2.45 9.08 -6.78
C MET A 161 2.54 10.58 -7.04
N ALA A 162 3.61 11.25 -6.61
CA ALA A 162 3.84 12.66 -6.93
C ALA A 162 3.90 12.89 -8.45
N SER A 163 4.49 11.96 -9.22
CA SER A 163 4.50 12.02 -10.69
C SER A 163 3.13 11.77 -11.33
N GLN A 164 2.19 11.14 -10.62
CA GLN A 164 0.85 10.80 -11.12
C GLN A 164 -0.21 11.86 -10.78
N THR A 165 0.07 12.80 -9.87
CA THR A 165 -0.93 13.76 -9.35
C THR A 165 -1.59 14.60 -10.44
N GLU A 166 -0.81 15.12 -11.39
CA GLU A 166 -1.33 15.95 -12.48
C GLU A 166 -2.26 15.15 -13.41
N ALA A 167 -1.89 13.91 -13.74
CA ALA A 167 -2.65 13.06 -14.65
C ALA A 167 -3.93 12.50 -14.02
N THR A 168 -3.92 12.26 -12.70
CA THR A 168 -5.02 11.57 -12.00
C THR A 168 -5.91 12.51 -11.19
N GLY A 169 -5.44 13.72 -10.86
CA GLY A 169 -6.15 14.62 -9.94
C GLY A 169 -6.18 14.14 -8.49
N VAL A 170 -5.26 13.25 -8.11
CA VAL A 170 -5.11 12.73 -6.73
C VAL A 170 -4.62 13.85 -5.81
N THR A 171 -5.18 13.90 -4.61
CA THR A 171 -4.62 14.70 -3.50
C THR A 171 -3.68 13.81 -2.68
N LEU A 172 -2.38 14.13 -2.66
CA LEU A 172 -1.36 13.34 -1.98
C LEU A 172 -1.15 13.83 -0.54
N THR A 173 -1.20 12.91 0.42
CA THR A 173 -0.87 13.16 1.83
C THR A 173 0.31 12.29 2.26
N LYS A 174 1.35 12.92 2.82
CA LYS A 174 2.57 12.24 3.24
C LYS A 174 2.55 11.91 4.73
N TYR A 175 3.00 10.72 5.07
CA TYR A 175 3.09 10.21 6.44
C TYR A 175 4.53 9.75 6.75
N PRO A 176 4.94 9.76 8.03
CA PRO A 176 6.28 9.31 8.40
C PRO A 176 6.53 7.82 8.08
N THR A 177 5.50 6.99 8.22
CA THR A 177 5.57 5.53 7.97
C THR A 177 4.35 5.04 7.21
N ILE A 178 4.46 3.83 6.64
CA ILE A 178 3.31 3.12 6.04
C ILE A 178 2.23 2.83 7.09
N ASP A 179 2.62 2.51 8.32
CA ASP A 179 1.68 2.23 9.39
C ASP A 179 0.86 3.46 9.78
N ASP A 180 1.49 4.66 9.82
CA ASP A 180 0.76 5.92 10.02
C ASP A 180 -0.24 6.19 8.89
N ALA A 181 0.13 5.92 7.63
CA ALA A 181 -0.75 6.06 6.47
C ALA A 181 -1.93 5.08 6.54
N LEU A 182 -1.70 3.81 6.89
CA LEU A 182 -2.75 2.81 7.09
C LEU A 182 -3.65 3.15 8.28
N GLY A 183 -3.10 3.72 9.35
CA GLY A 183 -3.86 4.27 10.45
C GLY A 183 -4.81 5.37 10.00
N ALA A 184 -4.35 6.31 9.17
CA ALA A 184 -5.16 7.37 8.58
C ALA A 184 -6.25 6.80 7.64
N LEU A 185 -5.94 5.80 6.83
CA LEU A 185 -6.92 5.07 6.02
C LEU A 185 -8.01 4.44 6.90
N ASN A 186 -7.62 3.78 7.98
CA ASN A 186 -8.57 3.14 8.90
C ASN A 186 -9.51 4.16 9.58
N ARG A 187 -9.04 5.39 9.84
CA ARG A 187 -9.86 6.51 10.36
C ARG A 187 -10.69 7.20 9.28
N GLY A 188 -10.44 6.92 8.00
CA GLY A 188 -11.12 7.56 6.86
C GLY A 188 -10.60 8.97 6.55
N GLU A 189 -9.38 9.29 6.94
CA GLU A 189 -8.71 10.57 6.64
C GLU A 189 -8.14 10.59 5.21
N VAL A 190 -7.88 9.41 4.65
CA VAL A 190 -7.53 9.20 3.24
C VAL A 190 -8.39 8.09 2.65
N ASP A 191 -8.62 8.12 1.33
CA ASP A 191 -9.43 7.12 0.61
C ASP A 191 -8.63 5.85 0.29
N ALA A 192 -7.32 6.01 0.05
CA ALA A 192 -6.42 4.91 -0.24
C ALA A 192 -5.00 5.18 0.30
N VAL A 193 -4.20 4.12 0.40
CA VAL A 193 -2.76 4.19 0.67
C VAL A 193 -2.03 3.47 -0.46
N VAL A 194 -0.98 4.09 -0.98
CA VAL A 194 -0.06 3.47 -1.95
C VAL A 194 1.29 3.30 -1.30
N GLY A 195 1.86 2.12 -1.40
CA GLY A 195 3.17 1.83 -0.81
C GLY A 195 3.62 0.40 -1.02
N ASP A 196 4.77 0.11 -0.46
CA ASP A 196 5.48 -1.17 -0.60
C ASP A 196 4.57 -2.37 -0.24
N GLU A 197 4.43 -3.31 -1.17
CA GLU A 197 3.56 -4.49 -1.03
C GLU A 197 3.78 -5.24 0.28
N PRO A 198 5.02 -5.62 0.66
CA PRO A 198 5.22 -6.43 1.83
C PRO A 198 4.81 -5.73 3.13
N PHE A 199 5.02 -4.41 3.24
CA PHE A 199 4.66 -3.66 4.45
C PHE A 199 3.16 -3.45 4.55
N ILE A 200 2.52 -3.05 3.44
CA ILE A 200 1.06 -2.89 3.40
C ILE A 200 0.37 -4.21 3.68
N THR A 201 0.79 -5.30 3.04
CA THR A 201 0.19 -6.63 3.22
C THR A 201 0.36 -7.12 4.66
N TYR A 202 1.56 -6.99 5.23
CA TYR A 202 1.84 -7.41 6.59
C TYR A 202 1.05 -6.59 7.62
N SER A 203 1.15 -5.25 7.58
CA SER A 203 0.45 -4.37 8.52
C SER A 203 -1.07 -4.49 8.41
N SER A 204 -1.60 -4.63 7.19
CA SER A 204 -3.04 -4.87 6.98
C SER A 204 -3.50 -6.19 7.59
N ALA A 205 -2.68 -7.25 7.50
CA ALA A 205 -3.01 -8.54 8.11
C ALA A 205 -3.00 -8.48 9.64
N GLN A 206 -2.04 -7.78 10.23
CA GLN A 206 -1.83 -7.76 11.68
C GLN A 206 -2.74 -6.73 12.40
N SER A 207 -2.88 -5.52 11.85
CA SER A 207 -3.43 -4.37 12.58
C SER A 207 -4.68 -3.76 11.95
N TYR A 208 -4.89 -3.95 10.63
CA TYR A 208 -5.97 -3.28 9.90
C TYR A 208 -6.88 -4.26 9.15
N PRO A 209 -7.70 -5.07 9.87
CA PRO A 209 -8.49 -6.16 9.27
C PRO A 209 -9.58 -5.67 8.30
N ASN A 210 -9.92 -4.37 8.33
CA ASN A 210 -10.88 -3.75 7.41
C ASN A 210 -10.23 -3.15 6.16
N THR A 211 -8.95 -3.42 5.93
CA THR A 211 -8.21 -2.97 4.75
C THR A 211 -8.15 -4.08 3.72
N ASN A 212 -8.47 -3.74 2.47
CA ASN A 212 -8.18 -4.54 1.29
C ASN A 212 -6.90 -4.06 0.63
N VAL A 213 -6.19 -4.99 0.00
CA VAL A 213 -4.97 -4.71 -0.74
C VAL A 213 -5.13 -5.28 -2.15
N LEU A 214 -4.90 -4.45 -3.17
CA LEU A 214 -4.84 -4.96 -4.55
C LEU A 214 -3.58 -5.80 -4.72
N SER A 215 -3.72 -6.95 -5.37
CA SER A 215 -2.58 -7.84 -5.66
C SER A 215 -1.70 -7.35 -6.82
N THR A 216 -2.16 -6.35 -7.57
CA THR A 216 -1.43 -5.81 -8.73
C THR A 216 -0.47 -4.73 -8.29
N LEU A 217 0.82 -4.92 -8.60
CA LEU A 217 1.84 -3.90 -8.39
C LEU A 217 1.64 -2.75 -9.38
N VAL A 218 1.54 -1.52 -8.86
CA VAL A 218 1.38 -0.30 -9.67
C VAL A 218 2.70 0.38 -10.01
N ASN A 219 3.74 0.08 -9.25
CA ASN A 219 5.12 0.51 -9.46
C ASN A 219 6.03 -0.66 -9.06
N LYS A 220 7.08 -0.97 -9.84
CA LYS A 220 7.96 -2.13 -9.60
C LYS A 220 9.38 -1.67 -9.35
N TYR A 221 10.01 -2.26 -8.36
CA TYR A 221 11.40 -2.02 -8.01
C TYR A 221 11.99 -3.21 -7.26
N GLN A 222 13.26 -3.11 -6.91
CA GLN A 222 14.02 -4.18 -6.26
C GLN A 222 14.74 -3.62 -5.04
N TYR A 223 14.83 -4.41 -3.98
CA TYR A 223 15.66 -4.10 -2.83
C TYR A 223 17.04 -4.70 -2.98
N ALA A 224 18.04 -3.88 -2.69
CA ALA A 224 19.45 -4.25 -2.71
C ALA A 224 20.17 -3.70 -1.48
N VAL A 225 21.29 -4.29 -1.17
CA VAL A 225 22.21 -3.80 -0.13
C VAL A 225 23.06 -2.68 -0.71
N ALA A 226 23.15 -1.54 -0.03
CA ALA A 226 24.02 -0.45 -0.45
C ALA A 226 25.33 -0.42 0.35
N VAL A 227 26.42 -0.12 -0.34
CA VAL A 227 27.75 0.14 0.23
C VAL A 227 28.32 1.41 -0.41
N ARG A 228 29.37 2.01 0.18
CA ARG A 228 30.08 3.11 -0.49
C ARG A 228 30.66 2.61 -1.82
N LYS A 229 30.67 3.46 -2.84
CA LYS A 229 31.12 3.11 -4.20
C LYS A 229 32.53 2.51 -4.26
N THR A 230 33.37 2.91 -3.36
CA THR A 230 34.77 2.45 -3.27
C THR A 230 34.91 1.05 -2.68
N GLU A 231 33.88 0.50 -2.04
CA GLU A 231 33.93 -0.77 -1.30
C GLU A 231 33.64 -1.98 -2.22
N THR A 232 34.36 -2.07 -3.32
CA THR A 232 34.13 -3.12 -4.35
C THR A 232 34.39 -4.54 -3.84
N ALA A 233 35.38 -4.73 -2.96
CA ALA A 233 35.66 -6.03 -2.37
C ALA A 233 34.57 -6.47 -1.39
N LEU A 234 34.03 -5.55 -0.55
CA LEU A 234 32.90 -5.82 0.32
C LEU A 234 31.65 -6.18 -0.51
N LEU A 235 31.37 -5.39 -1.55
CA LEU A 235 30.24 -5.65 -2.44
C LEU A 235 30.30 -7.03 -3.09
N ALA A 236 31.49 -7.45 -3.56
CA ALA A 236 31.68 -8.76 -4.15
C ALA A 236 31.37 -9.90 -3.15
N LYS A 237 31.78 -9.76 -1.89
CA LYS A 237 31.47 -10.72 -0.82
C LYS A 237 29.95 -10.76 -0.51
N ILE A 238 29.31 -9.59 -0.43
CA ILE A 238 27.84 -9.49 -0.24
C ILE A 238 27.11 -10.19 -1.38
N ASN A 239 27.49 -9.91 -2.63
CA ASN A 239 26.88 -10.58 -3.79
C ASN A 239 27.03 -12.09 -3.73
N ALA A 240 28.22 -12.60 -3.36
CA ALA A 240 28.43 -14.03 -3.21
C ALA A 240 27.50 -14.65 -2.13
N THR A 241 27.29 -13.97 -1.01
CA THR A 241 26.34 -14.39 0.03
C THR A 241 24.91 -14.44 -0.52
N ILE A 242 24.46 -13.37 -1.19
CA ILE A 242 23.10 -13.30 -1.74
C ILE A 242 22.86 -14.41 -2.77
N GLU A 243 23.82 -14.66 -3.67
CA GLU A 243 23.74 -15.73 -4.68
C GLU A 243 23.74 -17.12 -4.03
N ARG A 244 24.55 -17.33 -2.98
CA ARG A 244 24.51 -18.56 -2.19
C ARG A 244 23.12 -18.77 -1.55
N MET A 245 22.55 -17.72 -0.94
CA MET A 245 21.23 -17.79 -0.31
C MET A 245 20.14 -18.09 -1.35
N LYS A 246 20.19 -17.45 -2.53
CA LYS A 246 19.27 -17.73 -3.63
C LYS A 246 19.37 -19.19 -4.09
N SER A 247 20.58 -19.64 -4.40
CA SER A 247 20.81 -20.99 -4.92
C SER A 247 20.44 -22.10 -3.92
N ALA A 248 20.59 -21.82 -2.63
CA ALA A 248 20.19 -22.73 -1.55
C ALA A 248 18.69 -22.68 -1.20
N GLY A 249 17.90 -21.78 -1.82
CA GLY A 249 16.49 -21.56 -1.47
C GLY A 249 16.28 -20.80 -0.15
N ARG A 250 17.35 -20.33 0.47
CA ARG A 250 17.29 -19.71 1.81
C ARG A 250 16.50 -18.39 1.82
N LEU A 251 16.55 -17.59 0.75
CA LEU A 251 15.72 -16.38 0.65
C LEU A 251 14.24 -16.71 0.64
N ALA A 252 13.82 -17.75 -0.09
CA ALA A 252 12.43 -18.20 -0.15
C ALA A 252 11.94 -18.75 1.21
N GLU A 253 12.79 -19.47 1.94
CA GLU A 253 12.48 -19.94 3.29
C GLU A 253 12.23 -18.77 4.26
N LEU A 254 13.13 -17.76 4.25
CA LEU A 254 12.99 -16.56 5.08
C LEU A 254 11.75 -15.75 4.68
N GLU A 255 11.48 -15.63 3.39
CA GLU A 255 10.27 -14.96 2.90
C GLU A 255 8.99 -15.67 3.40
N ALA A 256 8.93 -16.97 3.30
CA ALA A 256 7.80 -17.74 3.83
C ALA A 256 7.67 -17.61 5.35
N GLN A 257 8.80 -17.59 6.08
CA GLN A 257 8.81 -17.42 7.52
C GLN A 257 8.23 -16.07 7.96
N TRP A 258 8.59 -14.97 7.28
CA TRP A 258 8.24 -13.62 7.72
C TRP A 258 6.94 -13.09 7.10
N MET A 259 6.57 -13.53 5.90
CA MET A 259 5.47 -12.97 5.10
C MET A 259 4.39 -13.99 4.73
N GLY A 260 4.64 -15.29 4.88
CA GLY A 260 3.74 -16.34 4.41
C GLY A 260 2.33 -16.22 4.99
N ASP A 261 2.20 -16.13 6.31
CA ASP A 261 0.90 -16.02 6.98
C ASP A 261 0.12 -14.77 6.59
N ALA A 262 0.81 -13.62 6.48
CA ALA A 262 0.17 -12.36 6.10
C ALA A 262 -0.37 -12.38 4.67
N ARG A 263 0.38 -12.96 3.73
CA ARG A 263 -0.05 -13.15 2.34
C ARG A 263 -1.20 -14.14 2.22
N GLU A 264 -1.17 -15.24 2.95
CA GLU A 264 -2.28 -16.19 2.98
C GLU A 264 -3.57 -15.54 3.49
N GLN A 265 -3.48 -14.75 4.57
CA GLN A 265 -4.62 -14.00 5.10
C GLN A 265 -5.15 -12.97 4.10
N ALA A 266 -4.27 -12.20 3.45
CA ALA A 266 -4.65 -11.23 2.43
C ALA A 266 -5.35 -11.91 1.25
N GLY A 267 -4.82 -13.03 0.77
CA GLY A 267 -5.43 -13.84 -0.29
C GLY A 267 -6.82 -14.35 0.06
N LYS A 268 -7.00 -14.91 1.25
CA LYS A 268 -8.31 -15.37 1.75
C LYS A 268 -9.34 -14.23 1.86
N ARG A 269 -8.92 -13.05 2.30
CA ARG A 269 -9.78 -11.85 2.37
C ARG A 269 -10.21 -11.41 0.98
N ALA A 270 -9.27 -11.23 0.06
CA ALA A 270 -9.55 -10.83 -1.31
C ALA A 270 -10.52 -11.79 -2.02
N GLU A 271 -10.34 -13.10 -1.85
CA GLU A 271 -11.24 -14.10 -2.42
C GLU A 271 -12.64 -14.05 -1.79
N GLY A 272 -12.73 -13.87 -0.48
CA GLY A 272 -14.01 -13.71 0.23
C GLY A 272 -14.79 -12.50 -0.26
N ASP A 273 -14.11 -11.36 -0.43
CA ASP A 273 -14.70 -10.12 -0.91
C ASP A 273 -15.14 -10.25 -2.38
N ARG A 274 -14.32 -10.86 -3.25
CA ARG A 274 -14.69 -11.15 -4.64
C ARG A 274 -15.95 -12.01 -4.72
N LYS A 275 -16.03 -13.10 -3.97
CA LYS A 275 -17.23 -13.96 -3.92
C LYS A 275 -18.47 -13.18 -3.46
N THR A 276 -18.32 -12.30 -2.46
CA THR A 276 -19.41 -11.45 -1.96
C THR A 276 -19.86 -10.46 -3.03
N ASP A 277 -18.93 -9.83 -3.75
CA ASP A 277 -19.24 -8.87 -4.81
C ASP A 277 -19.88 -9.54 -6.03
N GLU A 278 -19.38 -10.70 -6.45
CA GLU A 278 -20.00 -11.52 -7.49
C GLU A 278 -21.42 -11.95 -7.10
N ALA A 279 -21.64 -12.34 -5.84
CA ALA A 279 -22.97 -12.69 -5.35
C ALA A 279 -23.93 -11.50 -5.35
N LYS A 280 -23.42 -10.28 -5.09
CA LYS A 280 -24.22 -9.03 -5.18
C LYS A 280 -24.56 -8.69 -6.63
N LYS A 281 -23.62 -8.87 -7.57
CA LYS A 281 -23.79 -8.60 -9.00
C LYS A 281 -24.56 -9.69 -9.73
N ALA A 282 -24.68 -10.89 -9.16
CA ALA A 282 -25.42 -11.99 -9.79
C ALA A 282 -26.89 -11.62 -10.01
N PRO A 283 -27.47 -11.99 -11.17
CA PRO A 283 -28.89 -11.81 -11.43
C PRO A 283 -29.74 -12.52 -10.38
N LYS A 284 -30.79 -11.86 -9.89
CA LYS A 284 -31.65 -12.38 -8.81
C LYS A 284 -33.08 -12.55 -9.27
N THR A 285 -33.73 -13.58 -8.74
CA THR A 285 -35.18 -13.69 -8.86
C THR A 285 -35.82 -12.66 -7.94
N ILE A 286 -36.59 -11.74 -8.55
CA ILE A 286 -37.25 -10.65 -7.84
C ILE A 286 -38.71 -11.04 -7.60
N ASN A 287 -39.11 -11.12 -6.34
CA ASN A 287 -40.49 -11.22 -5.93
C ASN A 287 -41.03 -9.80 -5.64
N VAL A 288 -42.19 -9.48 -6.19
CA VAL A 288 -42.81 -8.17 -6.04
C VAL A 288 -44.05 -8.31 -5.16
N ASN A 289 -44.10 -7.56 -4.07
CA ASN A 289 -45.26 -7.48 -3.20
C ASN A 289 -45.87 -6.05 -3.32
N ILE A 290 -47.10 -5.95 -3.74
CA ILE A 290 -47.83 -4.69 -3.85
C ILE A 290 -48.73 -4.57 -2.62
N ASN A 291 -48.35 -3.66 -1.71
CA ASN A 291 -49.06 -3.54 -0.43
C ASN A 291 -50.14 -2.43 -0.43
N LYS A 292 -50.02 -1.46 -1.34
CA LYS A 292 -50.90 -0.32 -1.39
C LYS A 292 -50.97 0.30 -2.77
N LEU A 293 -52.17 0.62 -3.22
CA LEU A 293 -52.44 1.49 -4.36
C LEU A 293 -52.93 2.85 -3.83
N ALA A 294 -52.47 3.94 -4.42
CA ALA A 294 -52.90 5.28 -4.06
C ALA A 294 -54.04 5.74 -5.00
N GLY A 295 -54.94 6.61 -4.49
CA GLY A 295 -56.07 7.11 -5.23
C GLY A 295 -57.23 6.11 -5.25
N ASP A 296 -58.14 6.26 -6.23
CA ASP A 296 -59.33 5.43 -6.40
C ASP A 296 -59.06 4.08 -7.08
N TRP A 297 -57.81 3.65 -7.08
CA TRP A 297 -57.42 2.41 -7.72
C TRP A 297 -57.66 1.21 -6.81
N ARG A 298 -58.36 0.22 -7.32
CA ARG A 298 -58.63 -1.05 -6.66
C ARG A 298 -57.55 -2.09 -7.06
N MET A 299 -57.07 -2.87 -6.11
CA MET A 299 -56.06 -3.89 -6.30
C MET A 299 -56.51 -4.97 -7.30
N ASP A 300 -57.81 -5.35 -7.28
CA ASP A 300 -58.39 -6.34 -8.17
C ASP A 300 -58.29 -5.98 -9.68
N ARG A 301 -58.15 -4.70 -10.00
CA ARG A 301 -57.90 -4.25 -11.38
C ARG A 301 -56.49 -4.58 -11.90
N LEU A 302 -55.59 -4.96 -11.01
CA LEU A 302 -54.24 -5.40 -11.41
C LEU A 302 -54.17 -6.90 -11.62
N ASP A 303 -55.20 -7.66 -11.29
CA ASP A 303 -55.20 -9.11 -11.40
C ASP A 303 -54.95 -9.56 -12.84
N GLY A 304 -54.05 -10.51 -13.03
CA GLY A 304 -53.69 -11.02 -14.34
C GLY A 304 -52.70 -10.17 -15.15
N PHE A 305 -52.39 -8.93 -14.73
CA PHE A 305 -51.42 -8.09 -15.46
C PHE A 305 -49.98 -8.44 -15.07
N LYS A 306 -49.03 -8.03 -15.92
CA LYS A 306 -47.61 -8.27 -15.73
C LYS A 306 -46.84 -6.97 -15.62
N PHE A 307 -45.80 -6.99 -14.81
CA PHE A 307 -44.74 -5.99 -14.88
C PHE A 307 -43.74 -6.37 -15.96
N VAL A 308 -43.25 -5.36 -16.65
CA VAL A 308 -42.15 -5.49 -17.62
C VAL A 308 -41.06 -4.51 -17.25
N LEU A 309 -39.85 -5.01 -16.99
CA LEU A 309 -38.65 -4.21 -16.83
C LEU A 309 -37.86 -4.22 -18.12
N GLU A 310 -37.54 -3.04 -18.66
CA GLU A 310 -36.72 -2.85 -19.84
C GLU A 310 -35.51 -1.98 -19.52
N GLY A 311 -34.31 -2.49 -19.77
CA GLY A 311 -33.05 -1.79 -19.50
C GLY A 311 -31.91 -2.30 -20.38
N ALA A 312 -30.70 -1.80 -20.16
CA ALA A 312 -29.51 -2.19 -20.92
C ALA A 312 -29.25 -3.69 -20.92
N SER A 313 -29.60 -4.37 -19.83
CA SER A 313 -29.40 -5.82 -19.64
C SER A 313 -30.54 -6.66 -20.27
N GLY A 314 -31.55 -6.05 -20.87
CA GLY A 314 -32.64 -6.74 -21.55
C GLY A 314 -34.04 -6.40 -21.03
N ARG A 315 -35.01 -7.25 -21.46
CA ARG A 315 -36.42 -7.18 -21.08
C ARG A 315 -36.78 -8.36 -20.18
N TYR A 316 -37.41 -8.08 -19.04
CA TYR A 316 -37.80 -9.06 -18.02
C TYR A 316 -39.28 -8.91 -17.70
N GLU A 317 -40.01 -10.02 -17.78
CA GLU A 317 -41.46 -10.05 -17.49
C GLU A 317 -41.71 -10.76 -16.16
N SER A 318 -42.67 -10.27 -15.38
CA SER A 318 -43.15 -10.96 -14.20
C SER A 318 -44.15 -12.08 -14.58
N THR A 319 -44.44 -12.96 -13.63
CA THR A 319 -45.72 -13.72 -13.66
C THR A 319 -46.87 -12.75 -13.60
N PRO A 320 -48.09 -13.17 -13.99
CA PRO A 320 -49.29 -12.38 -13.73
C PRO A 320 -49.34 -11.96 -12.26
N ILE A 321 -49.83 -10.76 -11.99
CA ILE A 321 -50.11 -10.27 -10.64
C ILE A 321 -51.29 -11.08 -10.10
N LEU A 322 -51.13 -11.68 -8.96
CA LEU A 322 -52.20 -12.32 -8.22
C LEU A 322 -52.64 -11.37 -7.10
N THR A 323 -53.90 -11.09 -7.05
CA THR A 323 -54.47 -10.15 -6.07
C THR A 323 -55.29 -10.87 -5.02
N GLU A 324 -55.05 -10.51 -3.75
CA GLU A 324 -55.84 -11.00 -2.59
C GLU A 324 -56.15 -9.83 -1.67
N GLY A 325 -57.42 -9.45 -1.64
CA GLY A 325 -57.88 -8.24 -0.95
C GLY A 325 -57.14 -7.00 -1.46
N ASN A 326 -56.45 -6.28 -0.60
CA ASN A 326 -55.67 -5.09 -0.95
C ASN A 326 -54.20 -5.37 -1.20
N LYS A 327 -53.81 -6.62 -1.47
CA LYS A 327 -52.45 -7.03 -1.74
C LYS A 327 -52.36 -7.65 -3.12
N GLY A 328 -51.22 -7.41 -3.81
CA GLY A 328 -50.90 -8.06 -5.06
C GLY A 328 -49.47 -8.66 -4.98
N THR A 329 -49.27 -9.82 -5.59
CA THR A 329 -47.97 -10.48 -5.64
C THR A 329 -47.66 -10.97 -7.04
N CYS A 330 -46.43 -10.84 -7.46
CA CYS A 330 -45.91 -11.47 -8.67
C CYS A 330 -44.39 -11.70 -8.50
N ARG A 331 -43.77 -12.42 -9.44
CA ARG A 331 -42.32 -12.61 -9.49
C ARG A 331 -41.82 -12.50 -10.92
N PHE A 332 -40.60 -12.03 -11.10
CA PHE A 332 -39.98 -12.05 -12.42
C PHE A 332 -39.60 -13.49 -12.79
N VAL A 333 -39.93 -13.88 -14.02
CA VAL A 333 -39.78 -15.26 -14.52
C VAL A 333 -38.29 -15.62 -14.67
N ARG A 334 -37.47 -14.65 -15.04
CA ARG A 334 -36.01 -14.81 -15.13
C ARG A 334 -35.32 -13.92 -14.11
N PRO A 335 -34.14 -14.33 -13.60
CA PRO A 335 -33.32 -13.48 -12.75
C PRO A 335 -33.01 -12.15 -13.41
N VAL A 336 -33.15 -11.04 -12.66
CA VAL A 336 -32.92 -9.68 -13.14
C VAL A 336 -31.56 -9.21 -12.58
N PRO A 337 -30.58 -8.82 -13.44
CA PRO A 337 -29.36 -8.21 -13.00
C PRO A 337 -29.59 -6.87 -12.30
N PRO A 338 -28.71 -6.43 -11.39
CA PRO A 338 -28.71 -5.05 -10.88
C PRO A 338 -28.60 -4.04 -12.01
N GLY A 339 -29.29 -2.90 -11.91
CA GLY A 339 -29.25 -1.86 -12.92
C GLY A 339 -30.48 -0.96 -12.90
N GLU A 340 -30.51 0.00 -13.80
CA GLU A 340 -31.68 0.87 -14.00
C GLU A 340 -32.59 0.31 -15.11
N TYR A 341 -33.87 0.25 -14.81
CA TYR A 341 -34.88 -0.31 -15.72
C TYR A 341 -36.08 0.61 -15.82
N ARG A 342 -36.65 0.65 -17.05
CA ARG A 342 -37.95 1.24 -17.27
C ARG A 342 -39.02 0.21 -16.88
N LEU A 343 -39.88 0.54 -15.91
CA LEU A 343 -41.01 -0.30 -15.53
C LEU A 343 -42.25 0.05 -16.37
N ASN A 344 -42.76 -0.93 -17.08
CA ASN A 344 -44.00 -0.85 -17.82
C ASN A 344 -45.07 -1.70 -17.13
N ILE A 345 -46.26 -1.12 -16.96
CA ILE A 345 -47.48 -1.83 -16.56
C ILE A 345 -48.51 -1.60 -17.64
N SER A 346 -48.86 -2.66 -18.36
CA SER A 346 -49.56 -2.55 -19.63
C SER A 346 -50.94 -1.87 -19.58
N ILE A 347 -51.62 -1.84 -18.42
CA ILE A 347 -52.92 -1.16 -18.27
C ILE A 347 -52.78 0.36 -18.18
N LEU A 348 -51.72 0.84 -17.54
CA LEU A 348 -51.72 2.19 -17.01
C LEU A 348 -50.96 3.18 -17.87
N ARG A 349 -50.34 2.74 -18.98
CA ARG A 349 -49.37 3.52 -19.78
C ARG A 349 -48.32 4.23 -18.92
N LEU A 350 -48.06 3.70 -17.73
CA LEU A 350 -47.08 4.20 -16.79
C LEU A 350 -45.70 3.71 -17.22
N VAL A 351 -44.86 4.66 -17.55
CA VAL A 351 -43.44 4.41 -17.81
C VAL A 351 -42.66 5.18 -16.75
N THR A 352 -41.97 4.47 -15.92
CA THR A 352 -41.07 5.07 -14.92
C THR A 352 -39.76 4.31 -14.87
N THR A 353 -38.68 5.01 -14.51
CA THR A 353 -37.37 4.39 -14.34
C THR A 353 -37.27 3.90 -12.88
N VAL A 354 -36.88 2.66 -12.72
CA VAL A 354 -36.70 2.03 -11.40
C VAL A 354 -35.32 1.45 -11.27
N PRO A 355 -34.58 1.78 -10.20
CA PRO A 355 -33.35 1.12 -9.89
C PRO A 355 -33.66 -0.29 -9.34
N VAL A 356 -33.01 -1.31 -9.90
CA VAL A 356 -32.94 -2.63 -9.28
C VAL A 356 -31.71 -2.63 -8.38
N PRO A 357 -31.89 -2.56 -7.06
CA PRO A 357 -30.76 -2.37 -6.15
C PRO A 357 -29.84 -3.59 -6.09
N ASN A 358 -28.57 -3.33 -5.88
CA ASN A 358 -27.55 -4.36 -5.63
C ASN A 358 -27.69 -4.92 -4.20
N LEU A 359 -28.81 -5.55 -3.88
CA LEU A 359 -29.10 -6.04 -2.53
C LEU A 359 -28.97 -7.56 -2.43
N ALA A 360 -28.56 -8.02 -1.26
CA ALA A 360 -28.52 -9.44 -0.91
C ALA A 360 -29.93 -10.08 -0.79
N LYS A 361 -30.98 -9.26 -0.76
CA LYS A 361 -32.37 -9.71 -0.57
C LYS A 361 -33.01 -10.09 -1.90
N THR A 362 -33.75 -11.20 -1.91
CA THR A 362 -34.48 -11.74 -3.07
C THR A 362 -35.91 -11.22 -3.20
N SER A 363 -36.35 -10.33 -2.29
CA SER A 363 -37.70 -9.77 -2.27
C SER A 363 -37.66 -8.25 -2.34
N LEU A 364 -38.39 -7.70 -3.29
CA LEU A 364 -38.69 -6.26 -3.41
C LEU A 364 -40.12 -6.01 -2.95
N THR A 365 -40.28 -5.15 -1.96
CA THR A 365 -41.60 -4.63 -1.58
C THR A 365 -41.80 -3.32 -2.31
N MET A 366 -42.87 -3.24 -3.10
CA MET A 366 -43.20 -2.09 -3.92
C MET A 366 -44.48 -1.44 -3.38
N ASP A 367 -44.39 -0.15 -3.00
CA ASP A 367 -45.56 0.68 -2.79
C ASP A 367 -45.81 1.43 -4.12
N LEU A 368 -46.87 1.05 -4.81
CA LEU A 368 -47.28 1.66 -6.07
C LEU A 368 -48.21 2.83 -5.78
N ASN A 369 -47.71 4.03 -5.99
CA ASN A 369 -48.54 5.24 -5.93
C ASN A 369 -48.96 5.62 -7.35
N ILE A 370 -50.22 5.36 -7.70
CA ILE A 370 -50.75 5.64 -9.02
C ILE A 370 -51.51 6.97 -8.96
N GLY A 371 -50.84 8.05 -9.32
CA GLY A 371 -51.38 9.40 -9.34
C GLY A 371 -50.63 10.28 -10.34
N ARG A 372 -50.84 11.61 -10.31
CA ARG A 372 -50.09 12.55 -11.17
C ARG A 372 -48.58 12.46 -10.99
N ASP A 373 -48.11 12.05 -9.81
CA ASP A 373 -46.70 11.77 -9.49
C ASP A 373 -46.58 10.30 -9.07
N THR A 374 -46.21 9.45 -10.01
CA THR A 374 -46.00 8.03 -9.73
C THR A 374 -44.66 7.81 -9.08
N THR A 375 -44.64 7.54 -7.78
CA THR A 375 -43.42 7.19 -7.04
C THR A 375 -43.44 5.71 -6.71
N ILE A 376 -42.42 4.99 -7.17
CA ILE A 376 -42.17 3.60 -6.80
C ILE A 376 -41.08 3.61 -5.75
N ARG A 377 -41.39 3.14 -4.55
CA ARG A 377 -40.42 2.96 -3.47
C ARG A 377 -40.15 1.49 -3.26
N PHE A 378 -38.91 1.10 -3.38
CA PHE A 378 -38.41 -0.21 -3.00
C PHE A 378 -38.00 -0.16 -1.51
N ARG A 379 -38.45 -1.13 -0.73
CA ARG A 379 -38.05 -1.31 0.67
C ARG A 379 -37.43 -2.69 0.87
#